data_8299ad9d5653abbf99504124d65edfd6
#
_entry.id   8299ad9d5653abbf99504124d65edfd6
#
_cell.length_a   1.000
_cell.length_b   1.000
_cell.length_c   1.000
_cell.angle_alpha   90.00
_cell.angle_beta   90.00
_cell.angle_gamma   90.00
#
_symmetry.space_group_name_H-M   'P 1'
#
loop_
_entity.id
_entity.type
_entity.pdbx_description
1 polymer ?
#
loop_
_entity_poly.entity_id
_entity_poly.type
_entity_poly.pdbx_seq_one_letter_code
_entity_poly.pdbx_strand_id
1 'polypeptide(L)'
;LAEAASEEIDAELLAIFLEEAHEVLGTIGEHLALSRGEPHNHEHLTTIRRGFHTLKGSGRMVGLADLGETAWAIEQVMNKWLQSEQDATPSLYRLVDEAHDLFSAWVAQLEAGGGTHKDAAALVALAERVKAGEDISGQAEEEAASPAAPTPYELEIPGPGAAPGE
;
A
#
# COMPACT_ATOMS: atom_id res chain seq x y z
N LEU A 1 12.25 25.93 18.69
CA LEU A 1 12.06 25.19 19.83
C LEU A 1 11.07 24.11 19.62
N ALA A 2 9.92 24.39 19.13
CA ALA A 2 8.96 23.36 18.87
C ALA A 2 9.53 22.38 17.86
N GLU A 3 10.25 22.90 16.90
CA GLU A 3 10.90 22.05 15.96
C GLU A 3 11.92 21.17 16.60
N ALA A 4 12.73 21.74 17.46
CA ALA A 4 13.74 20.97 18.15
C ALA A 4 13.08 19.89 18.99
N ALA A 5 11.99 20.21 19.63
CA ALA A 5 11.30 19.25 20.47
C ALA A 5 10.75 18.12 19.63
N SER A 6 10.19 18.45 18.47
CA SER A 6 9.58 17.38 17.67
C SER A 6 10.64 16.52 17.02
N GLU A 7 11.84 17.04 16.88
CA GLU A 7 12.92 16.23 16.34
C GLU A 7 13.57 15.35 17.38
N GLU A 8 13.26 15.60 18.63
CA GLU A 8 13.90 14.84 19.68
C GLU A 8 13.10 13.62 20.00
N ILE A 9 12.92 12.75 19.03
CA ILE A 9 12.29 11.49 19.31
C ILE A 9 13.27 10.67 20.12
N ASP A 10 12.76 10.10 21.22
CA ASP A 10 13.59 9.27 22.08
C ASP A 10 14.23 8.16 21.23
N ALA A 11 15.55 8.12 21.24
CA ALA A 11 16.28 7.16 20.42
C ALA A 11 15.94 5.73 20.80
N GLU A 12 15.69 5.49 22.05
CA GLU A 12 15.35 4.17 22.52
C GLU A 12 13.98 3.75 22.02
N LEU A 13 13.01 4.65 22.10
CA LEU A 13 11.68 4.36 21.60
C LEU A 13 11.70 4.20 20.09
N LEU A 14 12.49 5.01 19.40
CA LEU A 14 12.61 4.89 17.95
C LEU A 14 13.18 3.53 17.57
N ALA A 15 14.21 3.08 18.31
CA ALA A 15 14.80 1.78 18.01
C ALA A 15 13.78 0.66 18.17
N ILE A 16 12.96 0.74 19.20
CA ILE A 16 11.91 -0.25 19.44
C ILE A 16 10.88 -0.21 18.30
N PHE A 17 10.51 1.02 17.90
CA PHE A 17 9.56 1.16 16.79
C PHE A 17 10.13 0.55 15.52
N LEU A 18 11.41 0.81 15.22
CA LEU A 18 12.00 0.31 13.97
C LEU A 18 12.02 -1.21 13.95
N GLU A 19 12.32 -1.81 15.08
CA GLU A 19 12.34 -3.25 15.18
C GLU A 19 10.95 -3.81 14.90
N GLU A 20 9.95 -3.23 15.54
CA GLU A 20 8.57 -3.66 15.34
C GLU A 20 8.13 -3.42 13.90
N ALA A 21 8.52 -2.28 13.32
CA ALA A 21 8.12 -1.97 11.96
C ALA A 21 8.67 -2.97 10.97
N HIS A 22 9.90 -3.43 11.18
CA HIS A 22 10.47 -4.45 10.31
C HIS A 22 9.65 -5.72 10.34
N GLU A 23 9.25 -6.14 11.53
CA GLU A 23 8.45 -7.34 11.67
C GLU A 23 7.08 -7.18 11.00
N VAL A 24 6.46 -6.04 11.26
CA VAL A 24 5.13 -5.78 10.71
C VAL A 24 5.18 -5.73 9.19
N LEU A 25 6.18 -5.03 8.64
CA LEU A 25 6.29 -4.93 7.19
C LEU A 25 6.58 -6.29 6.56
N GLY A 26 7.38 -7.11 7.24
CA GLY A 26 7.61 -8.48 6.77
C GLY A 26 6.32 -9.27 6.71
N THR A 27 5.49 -9.15 7.72
CA THR A 27 4.22 -9.85 7.76
C THR A 27 3.28 -9.33 6.67
N ILE A 28 3.23 -8.01 6.49
CA ILE A 28 2.40 -7.45 5.42
C ILE A 28 2.83 -7.98 4.07
N GLY A 29 4.14 -7.97 3.80
CA GLY A 29 4.65 -8.47 2.52
C GLY A 29 4.33 -9.94 2.29
N GLU A 30 4.46 -10.73 3.34
CA GLU A 30 4.18 -12.15 3.26
C GLU A 30 2.71 -12.40 2.94
N HIS A 31 1.82 -11.73 3.65
CA HIS A 31 0.39 -11.95 3.43
C HIS A 31 -0.10 -11.32 2.14
N LEU A 32 0.57 -10.27 1.67
CA LEU A 32 0.26 -9.73 0.38
C LEU A 32 0.53 -10.78 -0.71
N ALA A 33 1.66 -11.44 -0.62
CA ALA A 33 2.00 -12.48 -1.59
C ALA A 33 1.01 -13.65 -1.51
N LEU A 34 0.68 -14.07 -0.28
CA LEU A 34 -0.26 -15.17 -0.11
C LEU A 34 -1.65 -14.80 -0.64
N SER A 35 -2.06 -13.56 -0.42
CA SER A 35 -3.37 -13.12 -0.85
C SER A 35 -3.52 -13.17 -2.36
N ARG A 36 -2.44 -12.93 -3.09
CA ARG A 36 -2.51 -12.97 -4.55
C ARG A 36 -2.90 -14.34 -5.06
N GLY A 37 -2.53 -15.39 -4.33
CA GLY A 37 -2.94 -16.73 -4.68
C GLY A 37 -4.31 -17.11 -4.14
N GLU A 38 -4.85 -16.30 -3.24
CA GLU A 38 -6.14 -16.59 -2.60
C GLU A 38 -6.93 -15.31 -2.42
N PRO A 39 -7.35 -14.66 -3.51
CA PRO A 39 -7.99 -13.33 -3.38
C PRO A 39 -9.31 -13.33 -2.59
N HIS A 40 -9.96 -14.48 -2.44
CA HIS A 40 -11.16 -14.49 -1.61
C HIS A 40 -10.86 -14.81 -0.16
N ASN A 41 -9.63 -15.09 0.20
CA ASN A 41 -9.31 -15.40 1.59
C ASN A 41 -9.10 -14.07 2.32
N HIS A 42 -10.12 -13.66 3.05
CA HIS A 42 -10.08 -12.36 3.72
C HIS A 42 -9.18 -12.35 4.94
N GLU A 43 -8.70 -13.50 5.38
CA GLU A 43 -7.79 -13.54 6.51
C GLU A 43 -6.49 -12.83 6.20
N HIS A 44 -6.01 -12.95 4.96
CA HIS A 44 -4.79 -12.24 4.58
C HIS A 44 -5.01 -10.74 4.63
N LEU A 45 -6.18 -10.28 4.19
CA LEU A 45 -6.48 -8.86 4.25
C LEU A 45 -6.60 -8.37 5.69
N THR A 46 -7.15 -9.21 6.55
CA THR A 46 -7.25 -8.86 7.97
C THR A 46 -5.87 -8.69 8.58
N THR A 47 -4.95 -9.58 8.24
CA THR A 47 -3.59 -9.50 8.77
C THR A 47 -2.89 -8.25 8.25
N ILE A 48 -3.08 -7.93 6.96
CA ILE A 48 -2.49 -6.72 6.39
C ILE A 48 -3.06 -5.48 7.10
N ARG A 49 -4.37 -5.45 7.31
CA ARG A 49 -5.00 -4.32 8.00
C ARG A 49 -4.43 -4.16 9.42
N ARG A 50 -4.26 -5.26 10.11
CA ARG A 50 -3.68 -5.20 11.45
C ARG A 50 -2.29 -4.63 11.43
N GLY A 51 -1.52 -4.96 10.39
CA GLY A 51 -0.18 -4.42 10.27
C GLY A 51 -0.18 -2.91 10.16
N PHE A 52 -1.05 -2.37 9.31
CA PHE A 52 -1.12 -0.92 9.18
C PHE A 52 -1.69 -0.26 10.43
N HIS A 53 -2.61 -0.94 11.11
CA HIS A 53 -3.11 -0.44 12.38
C HIS A 53 -1.98 -0.33 13.40
N THR A 54 -1.12 -1.34 13.45
CA THR A 54 0.02 -1.33 14.36
C THR A 54 0.98 -0.19 14.01
N LEU A 55 1.29 -0.02 12.71
CA LEU A 55 2.19 1.04 12.30
C LEU A 55 1.61 2.41 12.65
N LYS A 56 0.30 2.57 12.50
CA LYS A 56 -0.36 3.81 12.88
C LYS A 56 -0.17 4.10 14.36
N GLY A 57 -0.48 3.13 15.19
CA GLY A 57 -0.42 3.32 16.63
C GLY A 57 0.99 3.52 17.14
N SER A 58 1.89 2.65 16.71
CA SER A 58 3.27 2.70 17.18
C SER A 58 3.97 3.95 16.66
N GLY A 59 3.70 4.32 15.41
CA GLY A 59 4.30 5.53 14.86
C GLY A 59 3.86 6.76 15.62
N ARG A 60 2.56 6.84 15.94
CA ARG A 60 2.07 7.97 16.70
C ARG A 60 2.67 8.03 18.09
N MET A 61 2.87 6.88 18.71
CA MET A 61 3.42 6.84 20.04
C MET A 61 4.83 7.40 20.12
N VAL A 62 5.62 7.21 19.08
CA VAL A 62 6.98 7.72 19.10
C VAL A 62 7.10 9.06 18.39
N GLY A 63 5.98 9.70 18.07
CA GLY A 63 6.03 11.05 17.52
C GLY A 63 6.12 11.13 16.02
N LEU A 64 5.92 10.02 15.31
CA LEU A 64 5.97 10.02 13.84
C LEU A 64 4.56 10.23 13.31
N ALA A 65 4.08 11.47 13.42
CA ALA A 65 2.68 11.78 13.10
C ALA A 65 2.37 11.52 11.63
N ASP A 66 3.27 11.90 10.74
CA ASP A 66 3.01 11.72 9.31
C ASP A 66 2.94 10.25 8.94
N LEU A 67 3.82 9.45 9.53
CA LEU A 67 3.81 8.03 9.26
C LEU A 67 2.51 7.41 9.77
N GLY A 68 2.05 7.84 10.94
CA GLY A 68 0.80 7.34 11.48
C GLY A 68 -0.39 7.72 10.63
N GLU A 69 -0.41 8.95 10.11
CA GLU A 69 -1.49 9.41 9.23
C GLU A 69 -1.53 8.60 7.95
N THR A 70 -0.37 8.33 7.39
CA THR A 70 -0.30 7.56 6.16
C THR A 70 -0.79 6.13 6.40
N ALA A 71 -0.38 5.53 7.50
CA ALA A 71 -0.82 4.18 7.84
C ALA A 71 -2.33 4.14 8.03
N TRP A 72 -2.89 5.19 8.64
CA TRP A 72 -4.32 5.27 8.84
C TRP A 72 -5.06 5.31 7.52
N ALA A 73 -4.53 6.05 6.54
CA ALA A 73 -5.18 6.12 5.24
C ALA A 73 -5.28 4.73 4.59
N ILE A 74 -4.24 3.92 4.72
CA ILE A 74 -4.27 2.57 4.16
C ILE A 74 -5.22 1.69 4.97
N GLU A 75 -5.19 1.83 6.28
CA GLU A 75 -6.09 1.06 7.14
C GLU A 75 -7.55 1.30 6.77
N GLN A 76 -7.90 2.53 6.44
CA GLN A 76 -9.28 2.84 6.08
C GLN A 76 -9.73 2.11 4.82
N VAL A 77 -8.84 2.00 3.84
CA VAL A 77 -9.16 1.26 2.63
C VAL A 77 -9.37 -0.22 2.98
N MET A 78 -8.48 -0.79 3.80
CA MET A 78 -8.61 -2.18 4.18
C MET A 78 -9.91 -2.43 4.94
N ASN A 79 -10.28 -1.49 5.81
CA ASN A 79 -11.53 -1.60 6.55
C ASN A 79 -12.72 -1.68 5.60
N LYS A 80 -12.70 -0.87 4.55
CA LYS A 80 -13.79 -0.89 3.58
C LYS A 80 -13.90 -2.26 2.92
N TRP A 81 -12.76 -2.81 2.48
CA TRP A 81 -12.77 -4.11 1.83
C TRP A 81 -13.32 -5.19 2.76
N LEU A 82 -12.87 -5.17 4.02
CA LEU A 82 -13.29 -6.19 4.95
C LEU A 82 -14.76 -6.04 5.35
N GLN A 83 -15.22 -4.81 5.49
CA GLN A 83 -16.62 -4.58 5.86
C GLN A 83 -17.57 -5.00 4.76
N SER A 84 -17.19 -4.79 3.51
CA SER A 84 -18.04 -5.17 2.41
C SER A 84 -17.75 -6.57 1.90
N GLU A 85 -16.83 -7.27 2.55
CA GLU A 85 -16.51 -8.66 2.24
C GLU A 85 -16.13 -8.84 0.78
N GLN A 86 -15.40 -7.89 0.25
CA GLN A 86 -14.96 -7.94 -1.13
C GLN A 86 -13.71 -8.76 -1.28
N ASP A 87 -13.61 -9.45 -2.42
CA ASP A 87 -12.35 -10.09 -2.77
C ASP A 87 -11.32 -9.02 -3.06
N ALA A 88 -10.06 -9.36 -2.85
CA ALA A 88 -8.98 -8.45 -3.17
C ALA A 88 -8.96 -8.22 -4.69
N THR A 89 -8.65 -6.99 -5.07
CA THR A 89 -8.64 -6.61 -6.48
C THR A 89 -7.24 -6.14 -6.87
N PRO A 90 -6.94 -6.11 -8.17
CA PRO A 90 -5.64 -5.58 -8.59
C PRO A 90 -5.38 -4.17 -8.09
N SER A 91 -6.43 -3.33 -8.00
CA SER A 91 -6.25 -1.99 -7.47
C SER A 91 -5.83 -2.01 -6.02
N LEU A 92 -6.44 -2.87 -5.22
CA LEU A 92 -6.08 -3.00 -3.83
C LEU A 92 -4.62 -3.47 -3.70
N TYR A 93 -4.25 -4.46 -4.50
CA TYR A 93 -2.89 -4.96 -4.46
C TYR A 93 -1.88 -3.88 -4.84
N ARG A 94 -2.20 -3.08 -5.86
CA ARG A 94 -1.30 -2.00 -6.23
C ARG A 94 -1.11 -1.03 -5.08
N LEU A 95 -2.21 -0.67 -4.42
CA LEU A 95 -2.12 0.26 -3.30
C LEU A 95 -1.26 -0.30 -2.18
N VAL A 96 -1.47 -1.56 -1.82
CA VAL A 96 -0.74 -2.14 -0.71
C VAL A 96 0.74 -2.33 -1.07
N ASP A 97 1.02 -2.69 -2.33
CA ASP A 97 2.40 -2.77 -2.78
C ASP A 97 3.10 -1.43 -2.63
N GLU A 98 2.46 -0.37 -3.09
CA GLU A 98 3.08 0.96 -3.02
C GLU A 98 3.22 1.40 -1.58
N ALA A 99 2.25 1.07 -0.73
CA ALA A 99 2.35 1.39 0.68
C ALA A 99 3.51 0.64 1.31
N HIS A 100 3.64 -0.64 1.02
CA HIS A 100 4.72 -1.44 1.57
C HIS A 100 6.08 -0.86 1.17
N ASP A 101 6.21 -0.47 -0.09
CA ASP A 101 7.45 0.11 -0.57
C ASP A 101 7.75 1.43 0.12
N LEU A 102 6.75 2.29 0.26
CA LEU A 102 6.97 3.58 0.88
C LEU A 102 7.34 3.43 2.36
N PHE A 103 6.63 2.57 3.09
CA PHE A 103 6.94 2.38 4.50
C PHE A 103 8.30 1.74 4.68
N SER A 104 8.68 0.81 3.80
CA SER A 104 10.01 0.21 3.88
C SER A 104 11.09 1.26 3.67
N ALA A 105 10.89 2.16 2.70
CA ALA A 105 11.84 3.23 2.46
C ALA A 105 11.86 4.22 3.64
N TRP A 106 10.71 4.45 4.25
CA TRP A 106 10.61 5.36 5.39
C TRP A 106 11.41 4.80 6.57
N VAL A 107 11.23 3.51 6.84
CA VAL A 107 11.95 2.87 7.93
C VAL A 107 13.45 2.92 7.66
N ALA A 108 13.86 2.67 6.41
CA ALA A 108 15.27 2.74 6.05
C ALA A 108 15.82 4.14 6.26
N GLN A 109 15.04 5.17 5.91
CA GLN A 109 15.44 6.54 6.11
C GLN A 109 15.64 6.85 7.60
N LEU A 110 14.72 6.38 8.42
CA LEU A 110 14.84 6.60 9.87
C LEU A 110 16.03 5.87 10.44
N GLU A 111 16.30 4.67 9.97
CA GLU A 111 17.43 3.91 10.45
C GLU A 111 18.75 4.56 10.07
N ALA A 112 18.78 5.21 8.93
CA ALA A 112 19.99 5.88 8.48
C ALA A 112 20.21 7.23 9.16
N GLY A 113 19.32 7.59 10.06
CA GLY A 113 19.42 8.88 10.73
C GLY A 113 18.92 10.03 9.91
N GLY A 114 18.13 9.75 8.89
CA GLY A 114 17.52 10.80 8.10
C GLY A 114 16.38 11.45 8.82
N GLY A 115 15.73 12.41 8.18
CA GLY A 115 14.62 13.10 8.81
C GLY A 115 13.43 12.20 9.02
N THR A 116 12.48 12.69 9.79
CA THR A 116 11.30 11.91 10.12
C THR A 116 10.21 12.05 9.06
N HIS A 117 10.33 13.00 8.18
CA HIS A 117 9.31 13.27 7.18
C HIS A 117 9.62 12.54 5.87
N LYS A 118 8.59 12.04 5.23
CA LYS A 118 8.70 11.49 3.90
C LYS A 118 7.42 11.84 3.16
N ASP A 119 7.55 12.21 1.90
CA ASP A 119 6.39 12.64 1.13
C ASP A 119 5.52 11.45 0.81
N ALA A 120 4.34 11.43 1.39
CA ALA A 120 3.38 10.35 1.19
C ALA A 120 2.12 10.83 0.47
N ALA A 121 2.14 12.05 -0.06
CA ALA A 121 0.93 12.63 -0.64
C ALA A 121 0.37 11.79 -1.78
N ALA A 122 1.24 11.27 -2.64
CA ALA A 122 0.78 10.48 -3.77
C ALA A 122 0.13 9.18 -3.30
N LEU A 123 0.70 8.56 -2.27
CA LEU A 123 0.13 7.33 -1.75
C LEU A 123 -1.22 7.60 -1.10
N VAL A 124 -1.34 8.67 -0.33
CA VAL A 124 -2.61 9.01 0.31
C VAL A 124 -3.68 9.30 -0.74
N ALA A 125 -3.30 10.02 -1.80
CA ALA A 125 -4.24 10.28 -2.89
C ALA A 125 -4.67 9.00 -3.56
N LEU A 126 -3.75 8.07 -3.75
CA LEU A 126 -4.08 6.78 -4.34
C LEU A 126 -5.04 6.02 -3.44
N ALA A 127 -4.80 6.05 -2.14
CA ALA A 127 -5.68 5.38 -1.19
C ALA A 127 -7.10 5.93 -1.28
N GLU A 128 -7.24 7.25 -1.42
CA GLU A 128 -8.57 7.84 -1.54
C GLU A 128 -9.26 7.38 -2.80
N ARG A 129 -8.53 7.26 -3.89
CA ARG A 129 -9.13 6.81 -5.14
C ARG A 129 -9.56 5.35 -5.05
N VAL A 130 -8.74 4.50 -4.47
CA VAL A 130 -9.10 3.10 -4.30
C VAL A 130 -10.30 2.98 -3.37
N LYS A 131 -10.31 3.77 -2.29
CA LYS A 131 -11.42 3.74 -1.36
C LYS A 131 -12.71 4.19 -2.04
N ALA A 132 -12.61 5.11 -2.99
CA ALA A 132 -13.77 5.59 -3.73
C ALA A 132 -14.25 4.59 -4.78
N GLY A 133 -13.54 3.51 -4.98
CA GLY A 133 -13.96 2.48 -5.93
C GLY A 133 -13.35 2.61 -7.30
N GLU A 134 -12.37 3.48 -7.49
CA GLU A 134 -11.74 3.63 -8.79
C GLU A 134 -10.86 2.43 -9.10
N ASP A 135 -10.83 2.06 -10.36
CA ASP A 135 -9.97 1.00 -10.82
C ASP A 135 -8.66 1.62 -11.28
N ILE A 136 -7.62 1.49 -10.45
CA ILE A 136 -6.33 2.07 -10.78
C ILE A 136 -5.38 1.07 -11.39
N SER A 137 -5.78 -0.19 -11.49
CA SER A 137 -4.88 -1.20 -12.03
C SER A 137 -4.59 -0.94 -13.50
N GLY A 138 -5.58 -0.48 -14.25
CA GLY A 138 -5.37 -0.17 -15.64
C GLY A 138 -4.42 0.98 -15.83
N GLN A 139 -4.47 1.95 -14.96
CA GLN A 139 -3.54 3.05 -15.04
C GLN A 139 -2.10 2.60 -14.88
N ALA A 140 -1.87 1.69 -13.93
CA ALA A 140 -0.53 1.19 -13.72
C ALA A 140 -0.03 0.48 -14.96
N GLU A 141 -0.89 -0.31 -15.57
CA GLU A 141 -0.52 -1.03 -16.76
C GLU A 141 -0.22 -0.08 -17.91
N GLU A 142 -1.03 0.93 -18.04
CA GLU A 142 -0.81 1.92 -19.07
C GLU A 142 0.51 2.64 -18.88
N GLU A 143 0.79 3.03 -17.65
CA GLU A 143 2.03 3.73 -17.38
C GLU A 143 3.22 2.84 -17.64
N ALA A 144 3.10 1.58 -17.28
CA ALA A 144 4.23 0.70 -17.40
C ALA A 144 4.48 0.27 -18.83
N ALA A 145 3.43 0.09 -19.59
CA ALA A 145 3.59 -0.44 -20.91
C ALA A 145 2.95 0.43 -21.91
N SER A 146 3.05 1.68 -21.73
CA SER A 146 2.32 2.60 -22.51
C SER A 146 2.36 2.31 -23.96
N PRO A 147 3.43 2.05 -24.52
CA PRO A 147 3.40 1.88 -25.92
C PRO A 147 2.65 0.69 -26.30
N ALA A 148 2.72 -0.29 -25.61
CA ALA A 148 2.21 -1.47 -26.04
C ALA A 148 0.82 -1.60 -25.92
N ALA A 149 0.36 -0.99 -25.24
CA ALA A 149 -0.87 -1.16 -24.91
C ALA A 149 -1.72 -1.50 -25.90
N PRO A 150 -2.11 -1.20 -26.50
CA PRO A 150 -3.19 -1.40 -27.13
C PRO A 150 -3.40 -2.48 -27.80
N THR A 151 -3.21 -2.73 -28.28
CA THR A 151 -3.41 -3.52 -29.08
C THR A 151 -3.65 -4.63 -28.98
N PRO A 152 -3.35 -5.08 -28.54
CA PRO A 152 -3.48 -6.28 -28.56
C PRO A 152 -4.73 -6.71 -28.90
N TYR A 153 -5.43 -6.73 -28.55
CA TYR A 153 -6.52 -7.33 -28.69
C TYR A 153 -7.29 -6.95 -29.65
N GLU A 154 -7.19 -6.16 -29.88
CA GLU A 154 -7.87 -5.78 -30.71
C GLU A 154 -7.82 -6.52 -31.72
N LEU A 155 -7.16 -7.15 -31.74
CA LEU A 155 -7.01 -7.91 -32.57
C LEU A 155 -7.69 -8.97 -32.54
N GLU A 156 -8.10 -9.20 -32.05
CA GLU A 156 -8.60 -10.18 -31.99
C GLU A 156 -9.64 -10.40 -32.30
N ILE A 157 -9.99 -9.97 -32.37
CA ILE A 157 -10.88 -10.18 -32.61
C ILE A 157 -11.21 -10.48 -33.56
N PRO A 158 -11.07 -10.54 -34.02
CA PRO A 158 -11.36 -10.95 -34.71
C PRO A 158 -11.65 -11.50 -35.14
N GLY A 159 -11.50 -11.48 -35.03
CA GLY A 159 -11.51 -12.05 -35.25
C GLY A 159 -12.14 -12.43 -35.77
N PRO A 160 -12.28 -12.44 -35.74
CA PRO A 160 -12.73 -12.94 -36.05
C PRO A 160 -13.28 -13.20 -36.75
N GLY A 161 -13.24 -13.06 -36.79
CA GLY A 161 -13.37 -13.40 -37.16
C GLY A 161 -13.80 -13.54 -37.83
N ALA A 162 -13.63 -13.46 -37.79
CA ALA A 162 -13.78 -13.73 -38.13
C ALA A 162 -14.21 -14.15 -38.62
N ALA A 163 -14.18 -14.17 -38.58
CA ALA A 163 -14.35 -14.73 -38.88
C ALA A 163 -14.91 -15.25 -39.42
N PRO A 164 -15.08 -15.26 -39.46
CA PRO A 164 -15.39 -15.86 -39.85
C PRO A 164 -15.78 -16.29 -40.60
N GLY A 165 -15.83 -16.23 -40.80
CA GLY A 165 -15.92 -16.72 -41.24
C GLY A 165 -16.24 -16.99 -42.05
N GLU A 166 -16.09 -16.87 -42.02
CA GLU A 166 -16.03 -17.22 -42.45
C GLU A 166 -16.11 -17.48 -42.81
#